data_e46d9f857ce60132a51cea80347e9d9e
#
_entry.id   e46d9f857ce60132a51cea80347e9d9e
#
_cell.length_a   1.000
_cell.length_b   1.000
_cell.length_c   1.000
_cell.angle_alpha   90.00
_cell.angle_beta   90.00
_cell.angle_gamma   90.00
#
_symmetry.space_group_name_H-M   'P 1'
#
loop_
_entity.id
_entity.type
_entity.pdbx_description
1 polymer ?
#
loop_
_entity_poly.entity_id
_entity_poly.type
_entity_poly.pdbx_seq_one_letter_code
_entity_poly.pdbx_strand_id
1 'polypeptide(L)'
;MESLIRIHGFDVPGSRNILVGLTYIKGISWAISNAICIKLGIARSKRIQELSKDEVKKIEGFMNNLDVLTFQKNRRFDPETGKTSHLFGSDLDIAKEFDIKRLKAMKSYVGIRHAAGQPVRGQRTKSHFRRKKTAIVGKKAAKPAAPKSK
;
A
#
# COMPACT_ATOMS: atom_id res chain seq x y z
N MET A 1 -16.96 6.54 19.89
CA MET A 1 -16.24 6.85 18.62
C MET A 1 -14.78 6.50 18.84
N GLU A 2 -14.16 5.74 17.93
CA GLU A 2 -12.72 5.48 18.03
C GLU A 2 -11.96 6.76 17.69
N SER A 3 -11.04 7.17 18.57
CA SER A 3 -10.15 8.31 18.30
C SER A 3 -9.18 7.92 17.19
N LEU A 4 -9.17 8.66 16.10
CA LEU A 4 -8.20 8.51 15.03
C LEU A 4 -7.09 9.53 15.24
N ILE A 5 -5.85 9.09 15.13
CA ILE A 5 -4.68 9.96 15.20
C ILE A 5 -3.97 9.92 13.86
N ARG A 6 -3.69 11.09 13.33
CA ARG A 6 -3.04 11.22 12.03
C ARG A 6 -1.52 11.18 12.19
N ILE A 7 -0.89 10.20 11.54
CA ILE A 7 0.57 10.02 11.51
C ILE A 7 1.00 9.94 10.05
N HIS A 8 1.89 10.81 9.64
CA HIS A 8 2.41 10.87 8.25
C HIS A 8 1.30 10.87 7.18
N GLY A 9 0.19 11.58 7.46
CA GLY A 9 -0.96 11.64 6.55
C GLY A 9 -1.93 10.45 6.59
N PHE A 10 -1.68 9.44 7.43
CA PHE A 10 -2.54 8.25 7.59
C PHE A 10 -3.28 8.30 8.92
N ASP A 11 -4.56 7.93 8.87
CA ASP A 11 -5.41 7.86 10.04
C ASP A 11 -5.25 6.49 10.71
N VAL A 12 -4.74 6.51 11.94
CA VAL A 12 -4.42 5.31 12.73
C VAL A 12 -5.32 5.24 13.95
N PRO A 13 -5.92 4.07 14.28
CA PRO A 13 -6.78 3.91 15.44
C PRO A 13 -6.02 4.16 16.75
N GLY A 14 -6.45 5.13 17.55
CA GLY A 14 -5.80 5.51 18.81
C GLY A 14 -5.88 4.43 19.90
N SER A 15 -6.87 3.54 19.83
CA SER A 15 -7.06 2.43 20.77
C SER A 15 -5.98 1.33 20.65
N ARG A 16 -5.24 1.30 19.54
CA ARG A 16 -4.22 0.27 19.28
C ARG A 16 -2.87 0.66 19.89
N ASN A 17 -2.06 -0.36 20.21
CA ASN A 17 -0.68 -0.16 20.60
C ASN A 17 0.12 0.38 19.42
N ILE A 18 1.17 1.17 19.70
CA ILE A 18 2.01 1.77 18.65
C ILE A 18 2.57 0.74 17.67
N LEU A 19 3.00 -0.43 18.16
CA LEU A 19 3.54 -1.50 17.34
C LEU A 19 2.54 -1.97 16.27
N VAL A 20 1.27 -2.16 16.67
CA VAL A 20 0.18 -2.57 15.77
C VAL A 20 -0.31 -1.39 14.94
N GLY A 21 -0.46 -0.23 15.57
CA GLY A 21 -1.01 0.95 14.90
C GLY A 21 -0.18 1.41 13.71
N LEU A 22 1.15 1.41 13.81
CA LEU A 22 2.00 1.76 12.69
C LEU A 22 1.85 0.82 11.48
N THR A 23 1.44 -0.44 11.69
CA THR A 23 1.22 -1.38 10.56
C THR A 23 -0.04 -1.06 9.74
N TYR A 24 -0.92 -0.17 10.21
CA TYR A 24 -2.02 0.34 9.39
C TYR A 24 -1.51 1.24 8.25
N ILE A 25 -0.32 1.81 8.40
CA ILE A 25 0.32 2.58 7.34
C ILE A 25 0.87 1.62 6.29
N LYS A 26 0.40 1.77 5.06
CA LYS A 26 0.82 0.93 3.95
C LYS A 26 2.33 1.08 3.70
N GLY A 27 3.03 -0.03 3.67
CA GLY A 27 4.49 -0.06 3.56
C GLY A 27 5.21 -0.32 4.88
N ILE A 28 4.55 -0.15 6.03
CA ILE A 28 5.12 -0.49 7.34
C ILE A 28 4.71 -1.91 7.73
N SER A 29 5.69 -2.77 7.89
CA SER A 29 5.55 -4.12 8.44
C SER A 29 5.85 -4.13 9.94
N TRP A 30 5.57 -5.24 10.60
CA TRP A 30 5.92 -5.46 12.00
C TRP A 30 7.41 -5.20 12.29
N ALA A 31 8.29 -5.58 11.36
CA ALA A 31 9.74 -5.38 11.51
C ALA A 31 10.09 -3.89 11.53
N ILE A 32 9.53 -3.10 10.63
CA ILE A 32 9.77 -1.65 10.56
C ILE A 32 9.15 -0.95 11.78
N SER A 33 7.91 -1.30 12.14
CA SER A 33 7.26 -0.74 13.34
C SER A 33 8.08 -1.01 14.61
N ASN A 34 8.61 -2.22 14.74
CA ASN A 34 9.48 -2.58 15.85
C ASN A 34 10.81 -1.79 15.83
N ALA A 35 11.41 -1.62 14.66
CA ALA A 35 12.63 -0.81 14.51
C ALA A 35 12.40 0.64 14.89
N ILE A 36 11.25 1.23 14.53
CA ILE A 36 10.85 2.59 14.95
C ILE A 36 10.76 2.67 16.46
N CYS A 37 10.05 1.74 17.11
CA CYS A 37 9.90 1.71 18.56
C CYS A 37 11.26 1.63 19.30
N ILE A 38 12.17 0.76 18.82
CA ILE A 38 13.49 0.57 19.41
C ILE A 38 14.36 1.84 19.24
N LYS A 39 14.43 2.36 18.03
CA LYS A 39 15.28 3.52 17.71
C LYS A 39 14.84 4.80 18.44
N LEU A 40 13.53 4.98 18.61
CA LEU A 40 12.97 6.14 19.30
C LEU A 40 12.80 5.92 20.82
N GLY A 41 13.08 4.73 21.35
CA GLY A 41 12.93 4.41 22.77
C GLY A 41 11.48 4.43 23.26
N ILE A 42 10.51 4.18 22.38
CA ILE A 42 9.08 4.19 22.71
C ILE A 42 8.64 2.78 23.13
N ALA A 43 7.93 2.67 24.24
CA ALA A 43 7.40 1.38 24.70
C ALA A 43 6.39 0.83 23.69
N ARG A 44 6.58 -0.42 23.25
CA ARG A 44 5.75 -1.10 22.22
C ARG A 44 4.29 -1.26 22.64
N SER A 45 4.03 -1.35 23.95
CA SER A 45 2.70 -1.48 24.54
C SER A 45 1.95 -0.16 24.66
N LYS A 46 2.64 0.98 24.51
CA LYS A 46 2.04 2.31 24.61
C LYS A 46 0.95 2.46 23.54
N ARG A 47 -0.21 2.99 23.94
CA ARG A 47 -1.31 3.25 22.98
C ARG A 47 -1.01 4.50 22.17
N ILE A 48 -1.52 4.51 20.92
CA ILE A 48 -1.32 5.65 20.02
C ILE A 48 -1.93 6.94 20.59
N GLN A 49 -3.07 6.85 21.27
CA GLN A 49 -3.70 8.00 21.94
C GLN A 49 -2.88 8.61 23.08
N GLU A 50 -1.94 7.86 23.65
CA GLU A 50 -1.06 8.32 24.74
C GLU A 50 0.22 8.97 24.22
N LEU A 51 0.42 9.00 22.90
CA LEU A 51 1.59 9.63 22.28
C LEU A 51 1.50 11.15 22.40
N SER A 52 2.60 11.76 22.81
CA SER A 52 2.73 13.21 22.76
C SER A 52 2.89 13.69 21.31
N LYS A 53 2.54 14.95 21.05
CA LYS A 53 2.74 15.56 19.73
C LYS A 53 4.21 15.54 19.28
N ASP A 54 5.14 15.63 20.24
CA ASP A 54 6.58 15.57 19.94
C ASP A 54 7.03 14.16 19.59
N GLU A 55 6.46 13.12 20.22
CA GLU A 55 6.72 11.73 19.84
C GLU A 55 6.19 11.44 18.42
N VAL A 56 5.02 11.93 18.07
CA VAL A 56 4.48 11.79 16.70
C VAL A 56 5.40 12.46 15.67
N LYS A 57 5.87 13.68 15.94
CA LYS A 57 6.84 14.36 15.05
C LYS A 57 8.15 13.59 14.92
N LYS A 58 8.66 13.00 16.02
CA LYS A 58 9.85 12.14 15.96
C LYS A 58 9.63 10.90 15.09
N ILE A 59 8.46 10.29 15.19
CA ILE A 59 8.09 9.13 14.33
C ILE A 59 8.07 9.56 12.87
N GLU A 60 7.41 10.67 12.54
CA GLU A 60 7.36 11.21 11.17
C GLU A 60 8.74 11.56 10.63
N GLY A 61 9.57 12.23 11.44
CA GLY A 61 10.95 12.56 11.06
C GLY A 61 11.79 11.32 10.80
N PHE A 62 11.63 10.26 11.63
CA PHE A 62 12.31 8.99 11.42
C PHE A 62 11.80 8.24 10.18
N MET A 63 10.51 8.33 9.87
CA MET A 63 9.94 7.74 8.66
C MET A 63 10.49 8.40 7.40
N ASN A 64 10.68 9.71 7.38
CA ASN A 64 11.25 10.43 6.25
C ASN A 64 12.71 10.02 5.97
N ASN A 65 13.49 9.77 7.03
CA ASN A 65 14.88 9.32 6.96
C ASN A 65 15.03 7.97 7.67
N LEU A 66 14.54 6.91 7.04
CA LEU A 66 14.49 5.58 7.66
C LEU A 66 15.89 4.97 7.75
N ASP A 67 16.52 5.10 8.93
CA ASP A 67 17.79 4.45 9.27
C ASP A 67 17.57 3.01 9.73
N VAL A 68 17.35 2.13 8.76
CA VAL A 68 17.20 0.69 8.96
C VAL A 68 18.07 -0.08 7.98
N LEU A 69 18.34 -1.34 8.32
CA LEU A 69 19.16 -2.22 7.48
C LEU A 69 18.55 -2.37 6.08
N THR A 70 19.39 -2.44 5.07
CA THR A 70 18.97 -2.46 3.66
C THR A 70 18.01 -3.60 3.33
N PHE A 71 18.14 -4.76 4.00
CA PHE A 71 17.25 -5.90 3.79
C PHE A 71 15.83 -5.70 4.35
N GLN A 72 15.64 -4.75 5.26
CA GLN A 72 14.31 -4.42 5.79
C GLN A 72 13.55 -3.44 4.90
N LYS A 73 14.24 -2.75 3.99
CA LYS A 73 13.63 -1.79 3.06
C LYS A 73 12.82 -2.54 1.99
N ASN A 74 11.67 -1.97 1.60
CA ASN A 74 10.77 -2.59 0.63
C ASN A 74 11.17 -2.37 -0.84
N ARG A 75 11.96 -1.35 -1.14
CA ARG A 75 12.46 -1.04 -2.49
C ARG A 75 13.98 -1.15 -2.52
N ARG A 76 14.47 -2.36 -2.75
CA ARG A 76 15.90 -2.62 -2.92
C ARG A 76 16.26 -2.58 -4.40
N PHE A 77 17.35 -1.89 -4.74
CA PHE A 77 17.85 -1.79 -6.12
C PHE A 77 16.76 -1.35 -7.09
N ASP A 78 16.31 -0.10 -6.93
CA ASP A 78 15.33 0.47 -7.86
C ASP A 78 15.83 0.33 -9.30
N PRO A 79 15.01 -0.22 -10.23
CA PRO A 79 15.43 -0.53 -11.60
C PRO A 79 15.91 0.68 -12.41
N GLU A 80 15.47 1.90 -12.04
CA GLU A 80 15.83 3.12 -12.75
C GLU A 80 17.01 3.85 -12.12
N THR A 81 17.04 3.91 -10.79
CA THR A 81 18.04 4.70 -10.05
C THR A 81 19.14 3.86 -9.42
N GLY A 82 18.95 2.53 -9.30
CA GLY A 82 19.85 1.61 -8.59
C GLY A 82 19.88 1.82 -7.07
N LYS A 83 19.15 2.80 -6.54
CA LYS A 83 19.17 3.14 -5.13
C LYS A 83 18.23 2.25 -4.31
N THR A 84 18.57 2.07 -3.04
CA THR A 84 17.71 1.35 -2.08
C THR A 84 16.97 2.38 -1.23
N SER A 85 15.65 2.39 -1.32
CA SER A 85 14.76 3.27 -0.57
C SER A 85 13.68 2.48 0.15
N HIS A 86 12.93 3.15 1.02
CA HIS A 86 11.71 2.60 1.61
C HIS A 86 10.55 3.52 1.29
N LEU A 87 9.48 2.97 0.76
CA LEU A 87 8.31 3.73 0.30
C LEU A 87 7.10 3.43 1.17
N PHE A 88 6.30 4.46 1.43
CA PHE A 88 5.09 4.37 2.24
C PHE A 88 3.86 4.83 1.45
N GLY A 89 2.70 4.35 1.85
CA GLY A 89 1.40 4.85 1.42
C GLY A 89 1.24 5.03 -0.08
N SER A 90 0.94 6.24 -0.49
CA SER A 90 0.72 6.61 -1.88
C SER A 90 1.95 6.43 -2.76
N ASP A 91 3.14 6.75 -2.26
CA ASP A 91 4.38 6.62 -3.02
C ASP A 91 4.66 5.16 -3.38
N LEU A 92 4.33 4.23 -2.46
CA LEU A 92 4.41 2.80 -2.72
C LEU A 92 3.44 2.36 -3.83
N ASP A 93 2.22 2.92 -3.85
CA ASP A 93 1.23 2.59 -4.89
C ASP A 93 1.63 3.16 -6.23
N ILE A 94 2.07 4.41 -6.27
CA ILE A 94 2.58 5.07 -7.47
C ILE A 94 3.76 4.27 -8.04
N ALA A 95 4.73 3.90 -7.21
CA ALA A 95 5.87 3.09 -7.66
C ALA A 95 5.44 1.74 -8.26
N LYS A 96 4.46 1.05 -7.65
CA LYS A 96 3.89 -0.19 -8.19
C LYS A 96 3.22 0.02 -9.55
N GLU A 97 2.47 1.13 -9.69
CA GLU A 97 1.83 1.45 -10.96
C GLU A 97 2.84 1.75 -12.06
N PHE A 98 3.90 2.49 -11.74
CA PHE A 98 4.99 2.77 -12.69
C PHE A 98 5.71 1.48 -13.10
N ASP A 99 6.02 0.58 -12.17
CA ASP A 99 6.61 -0.71 -12.49
C ASP A 99 5.73 -1.53 -13.45
N ILE A 100 4.42 -1.58 -13.19
CA ILE A 100 3.48 -2.27 -14.07
C ILE A 100 3.38 -1.59 -15.44
N LYS A 101 3.33 -0.25 -15.49
CA LYS A 101 3.34 0.51 -16.74
C LYS A 101 4.59 0.22 -17.58
N ARG A 102 5.75 0.22 -16.93
CA ARG A 102 7.04 -0.12 -17.57
C ARG A 102 7.03 -1.51 -18.16
N LEU A 103 6.58 -2.52 -17.39
CA LEU A 103 6.48 -3.91 -17.88
C LEU A 103 5.52 -4.05 -19.08
N LYS A 104 4.41 -3.30 -19.07
CA LYS A 104 3.47 -3.24 -20.19
C LYS A 104 4.08 -2.58 -21.43
N ALA A 105 4.81 -1.48 -21.25
CA ALA A 105 5.49 -0.77 -22.33
C ALA A 105 6.56 -1.66 -23.00
N MET A 106 7.33 -2.40 -22.21
CA MET A 106 8.31 -3.37 -22.72
C MET A 106 7.69 -4.62 -23.36
N LYS A 107 6.36 -4.75 -23.36
CA LYS A 107 5.63 -5.94 -23.88
C LYS A 107 6.15 -7.26 -23.30
N SER A 108 6.65 -7.25 -22.06
CA SER A 108 7.10 -8.46 -21.37
C SER A 108 5.94 -9.42 -21.12
N TYR A 109 6.20 -10.71 -20.93
CA TYR A 109 5.16 -11.70 -20.59
C TYR A 109 4.32 -11.25 -19.37
N VAL A 110 4.98 -10.80 -18.30
CA VAL A 110 4.33 -10.28 -17.10
C VAL A 110 3.47 -9.05 -17.42
N GLY A 111 3.98 -8.13 -18.25
CA GLY A 111 3.26 -6.93 -18.69
C GLY A 111 2.01 -7.24 -19.49
N ILE A 112 2.07 -8.19 -20.43
CA ILE A 112 0.92 -8.66 -21.22
C ILE A 112 -0.13 -9.29 -20.31
N ARG A 113 0.30 -10.11 -19.34
CA ARG A 113 -0.61 -10.73 -18.37
C ARG A 113 -1.31 -9.68 -17.50
N HIS A 114 -0.57 -8.65 -17.05
CA HIS A 114 -1.15 -7.51 -16.32
C HIS A 114 -2.14 -6.71 -17.19
N ALA A 115 -1.84 -6.50 -18.47
CA ALA A 115 -2.76 -5.81 -19.39
C ALA A 115 -4.07 -6.58 -19.58
N ALA A 116 -4.00 -7.91 -19.68
CA ALA A 116 -5.16 -8.79 -19.81
C ALA A 116 -5.90 -9.07 -18.49
N GLY A 117 -5.39 -8.57 -17.33
CA GLY A 117 -5.96 -8.85 -16.01
C GLY A 117 -5.89 -10.33 -15.63
N GLN A 118 -4.88 -11.04 -16.11
CA GLN A 118 -4.68 -12.47 -15.86
C GLN A 118 -3.58 -12.71 -14.81
N PRO A 119 -3.56 -13.88 -14.14
CA PRO A 119 -2.51 -14.25 -13.22
C PRO A 119 -1.14 -14.19 -13.89
N VAL A 120 -0.14 -13.65 -13.19
CA VAL A 120 1.20 -13.42 -13.75
C VAL A 120 2.25 -14.43 -13.28
N ARG A 121 1.90 -15.28 -12.28
CA ARG A 121 2.82 -16.23 -11.64
C ARG A 121 2.61 -17.69 -12.09
N GLY A 122 2.20 -17.92 -13.32
CA GLY A 122 2.04 -19.27 -13.90
C GLY A 122 0.85 -20.08 -13.35
N GLN A 123 -0.11 -19.44 -12.70
CA GLN A 123 -1.29 -20.14 -12.18
C GLN A 123 -2.15 -20.67 -13.34
N ARG A 124 -2.75 -21.83 -13.13
CA ARG A 124 -3.66 -22.47 -14.10
C ARG A 124 -4.89 -21.58 -14.32
N THR A 125 -5.23 -21.31 -15.57
CA THR A 125 -6.38 -20.48 -15.96
C THR A 125 -7.52 -21.30 -16.60
N LYS A 126 -7.29 -22.56 -16.95
CA LYS A 126 -8.30 -23.50 -17.44
C LYS A 126 -9.04 -24.09 -16.25
N SER A 127 -10.36 -24.13 -16.24
CA SER A 127 -11.23 -24.56 -15.14
C SER A 127 -11.13 -23.67 -13.88
N HIS A 128 -12.26 -23.32 -13.29
CA HIS A 128 -12.43 -22.59 -12.03
C HIS A 128 -11.63 -21.29 -11.87
N PHE A 129 -11.06 -20.72 -12.95
CA PHE A 129 -10.47 -19.39 -12.89
C PHE A 129 -11.58 -18.35 -12.68
N ARG A 130 -11.87 -18.06 -11.42
CA ARG A 130 -12.79 -17.00 -11.05
C ARG A 130 -12.05 -15.67 -11.13
N ARG A 131 -12.28 -14.90 -12.18
CA ARG A 131 -12.02 -13.47 -12.12
C ARG A 131 -12.81 -12.94 -10.93
N LYS A 132 -12.16 -12.25 -9.98
CA LYS A 132 -12.91 -11.37 -9.06
C LYS A 132 -13.71 -10.46 -9.99
N LYS A 133 -15.02 -10.67 -10.08
CA LYS A 133 -15.91 -9.70 -10.73
C LYS A 133 -15.66 -8.42 -9.95
N THR A 134 -14.91 -7.49 -10.51
CA THR A 134 -14.95 -6.12 -10.07
C THR A 134 -16.41 -5.75 -10.13
N ALA A 135 -17.03 -5.62 -8.97
CA ALA A 135 -18.44 -5.32 -8.84
C ALA A 135 -18.69 -3.85 -9.21
N ILE A 136 -18.22 -3.42 -10.35
CA ILE A 136 -18.51 -2.11 -10.93
C ILE A 136 -18.54 -2.28 -12.44
N VAL A 137 -19.48 -3.05 -12.89
CA VAL A 137 -20.17 -2.60 -14.09
C VAL A 137 -21.40 -1.90 -13.55
N GLY A 138 -21.37 -0.59 -13.49
CA GLY A 138 -22.57 0.19 -13.33
C GLY A 138 -23.61 -0.43 -14.26
N LYS A 139 -24.81 -0.72 -13.74
CA LYS A 139 -25.95 -1.11 -14.56
C LYS A 139 -25.91 -0.19 -15.77
N LYS A 140 -25.64 -0.73 -16.97
CA LYS A 140 -25.90 0.00 -18.21
C LYS A 140 -27.32 0.49 -18.06
N ALA A 141 -27.50 1.80 -17.96
CA ALA A 141 -28.80 2.42 -17.98
C ALA A 141 -29.53 1.81 -19.18
N ALA A 142 -30.67 1.20 -18.93
CA ALA A 142 -31.49 0.63 -19.98
C ALA A 142 -31.73 1.75 -21.00
N LYS A 143 -31.31 1.51 -22.25
CA LYS A 143 -31.58 2.41 -23.37
C LYS A 143 -33.06 2.69 -23.35
N PRO A 144 -33.53 3.96 -23.29
CA PRO A 144 -34.96 4.27 -23.35
C PRO A 144 -35.50 3.65 -24.62
N ALA A 145 -36.60 2.89 -24.50
CA ALA A 145 -37.27 2.29 -25.63
C ALA A 145 -37.73 3.42 -26.56
N ALA A 146 -37.39 3.30 -27.86
CA ALA A 146 -37.84 4.21 -28.86
C ALA A 146 -39.41 4.26 -28.89
N PRO A 147 -40.05 5.44 -29.03
CA PRO A 147 -41.48 5.50 -29.11
C PRO A 147 -41.98 4.75 -30.35
N LYS A 148 -42.90 3.81 -30.13
CA LYS A 148 -43.60 3.13 -31.24
C LYS A 148 -44.44 4.20 -31.93
N SER A 149 -44.13 4.48 -33.20
CA SER A 149 -44.98 5.26 -34.09
C SER A 149 -46.28 4.50 -34.32
N LYS A 150 -47.40 5.18 -34.08
CA LYS A 150 -48.72 4.76 -34.53
C LYS A 150 -48.87 5.07 -36.02
#